data_1ad72f5d82fcc740d7be7c828babd5e0
#
_entry.id   1ad72f5d82fcc740d7be7c828babd5e0
#
_cell.length_a   1.000
_cell.length_b   1.000
_cell.length_c   1.000
_cell.angle_alpha   90.00
_cell.angle_beta   90.00
_cell.angle_gamma   90.00
#
_symmetry.space_group_name_H-M   'P 1'
#
loop_
_entity.id
_entity.type
_entity.pdbx_description
1 polymer ?
#
loop_
_entity_poly.entity_id
_entity_poly.type
_entity_poly.pdbx_seq_one_letter_code
_entity_poly.pdbx_strand_id
1 'polypeptide(L)'
;MRRAAGLSLLGGSGALLALSLFYGGGTSQDRLFWIGAAASLLAGLGVAGSELGATGRIRLDGQGRAALALGLAFLAWSGAGLGWSIAPDRTWAFLNRGLVYLAFFALGLLVAAASPRARTATALGLATLLLGVVGWALLGKVFPGLFPDGGRVARLRSPVGYWNALAFLCALAFPLGLWVVTDRRRPGPVRAAGSLLLYLAAVALVLTFSRGGLVVAAVAVLLWLWATEERLESLGALVAATVPAAAVAGWATTRAGLVDDLQPSPVRAADGRWLALVLVLGAVVALALSYAADRSIERLDPASRRAWGPRLGGALLAVALAGAVAYAAASGGPERWLDEFRGSGEVSQGSARLAELSSNNRWSWWQEAWTIFLRHPGQGTGAGTFEIARRPLRQSDVVTTEPHNLALQALAEMGMVGLSLGLAASLAALAACRRALTCLHGEERRAGLALATVVPLYLLHALFDIDWDLVATSAPAFFVAGVLLGSGQRQARSPARPLRAMAALALGCALTYSLAAP
;
A
#
# COMPACT_ATOMS: atom_id res chain seq x y z
N MET A 1 5.34 33.46 1.24
CA MET A 1 4.29 32.83 0.43
C MET A 1 4.66 31.42 -0.06
N ARG A 2 5.73 31.16 -0.85
CA ARG A 2 6.07 29.83 -1.39
C ARG A 2 6.22 28.73 -0.33
N ARG A 3 6.85 29.02 0.81
CA ARG A 3 7.03 28.05 1.90
C ARG A 3 5.69 27.69 2.56
N ALA A 4 4.82 28.67 2.76
CA ALA A 4 3.48 28.43 3.32
C ALA A 4 2.63 27.60 2.37
N ALA A 5 2.58 27.92 1.07
CA ALA A 5 1.85 27.15 0.07
C ALA A 5 2.33 25.69 -0.01
N GLY A 6 3.65 25.46 0.07
CA GLY A 6 4.22 24.11 0.11
C GLY A 6 3.80 23.32 1.36
N LEU A 7 3.78 23.96 2.53
CA LEU A 7 3.34 23.33 3.78
C LEU A 7 1.84 23.04 3.75
N SER A 8 1.02 23.94 3.20
CA SER A 8 -0.43 23.72 3.04
C SER A 8 -0.73 22.54 2.10
N LEU A 9 0.00 22.43 0.98
CA LEU A 9 -0.15 21.30 0.06
C LEU A 9 0.24 19.97 0.74
N LEU A 10 1.36 19.94 1.46
CA LEU A 10 1.81 18.74 2.18
C LEU A 10 0.81 18.35 3.29
N GLY A 11 0.37 19.32 4.09
CA GLY A 11 -0.59 19.13 5.16
C GLY A 11 -1.96 18.66 4.63
N GLY A 12 -2.48 19.32 3.59
CA GLY A 12 -3.74 18.94 2.95
C GLY A 12 -3.69 17.54 2.32
N SER A 13 -2.58 17.22 1.62
CA SER A 13 -2.37 15.88 1.06
C SER A 13 -2.27 14.82 2.16
N GLY A 14 -1.57 15.12 3.26
CA GLY A 14 -1.47 14.24 4.42
C GLY A 14 -2.82 14.00 5.10
N ALA A 15 -3.66 15.05 5.23
CA ALA A 15 -5.02 14.93 5.76
C ALA A 15 -5.92 14.07 4.86
N LEU A 16 -5.83 14.22 3.53
CA LEU A 16 -6.58 13.40 2.58
C LEU A 16 -6.15 11.93 2.62
N LEU A 17 -4.84 11.66 2.74
CA LEU A 17 -4.33 10.31 2.95
C LEU A 17 -4.83 9.74 4.28
N ALA A 18 -4.80 10.51 5.37
CA ALA A 18 -5.35 10.08 6.65
C ALA A 18 -6.86 9.76 6.55
N LEU A 19 -7.64 10.61 5.89
CA LEU A 19 -9.06 10.33 5.61
C LEU A 19 -9.25 9.04 4.81
N SER A 20 -8.43 8.80 3.78
CA SER A 20 -8.50 7.56 2.99
C SER A 20 -8.21 6.30 3.82
N LEU A 21 -7.36 6.41 4.84
CA LEU A 21 -6.99 5.29 5.71
C LEU A 21 -7.99 5.08 6.86
N PHE A 22 -8.47 6.16 7.49
CA PHE A 22 -9.33 6.09 8.69
C PHE A 22 -10.83 6.14 8.40
N TYR A 23 -11.23 6.53 7.21
CA TYR A 23 -12.65 6.60 6.82
C TYR A 23 -13.12 5.32 6.11
N GLY A 24 -12.79 4.16 6.69
CA GLY A 24 -13.18 2.83 6.18
C GLY A 24 -12.51 2.47 4.85
N GLY A 25 -11.29 2.97 4.60
CA GLY A 25 -10.51 2.67 3.40
C GLY A 25 -11.12 3.19 2.08
N GLY A 26 -12.19 3.99 2.15
CA GLY A 26 -12.94 4.42 0.96
C GLY A 26 -13.68 3.27 0.28
N THR A 27 -14.06 2.23 1.03
CA THR A 27 -14.79 1.05 0.51
C THR A 27 -16.22 1.38 0.07
N SER A 28 -16.82 2.44 0.64
CA SER A 28 -18.12 2.92 0.16
C SER A 28 -17.95 3.95 -0.95
N GLN A 29 -18.84 3.91 -1.92
CA GLN A 29 -18.82 4.80 -3.08
C GLN A 29 -18.92 6.28 -2.65
N ASP A 30 -19.78 6.59 -1.68
CA ASP A 30 -19.94 7.95 -1.15
C ASP A 30 -18.65 8.49 -0.52
N ARG A 31 -17.93 7.66 0.23
CA ARG A 31 -16.65 8.05 0.87
C ARG A 31 -15.57 8.31 -0.17
N LEU A 32 -15.51 7.46 -1.21
CA LEU A 32 -14.62 7.63 -2.35
C LEU A 32 -14.84 8.99 -3.01
N PHE A 33 -16.10 9.34 -3.25
CA PHE A 33 -16.45 10.58 -3.94
C PHE A 33 -16.06 11.83 -3.14
N TRP A 34 -16.32 11.87 -1.84
CA TRP A 34 -15.92 12.99 -0.99
C TRP A 34 -14.39 13.14 -0.91
N ILE A 35 -13.66 12.04 -0.75
CA ILE A 35 -12.18 12.05 -0.76
C ILE A 35 -11.68 12.53 -2.14
N GLY A 36 -12.27 12.01 -3.22
CA GLY A 36 -11.90 12.35 -4.58
C GLY A 36 -12.21 13.81 -4.94
N ALA A 37 -13.37 14.31 -4.54
CA ALA A 37 -13.75 15.70 -4.73
C ALA A 37 -12.77 16.66 -4.03
N ALA A 38 -12.46 16.39 -2.77
CA ALA A 38 -11.49 17.18 -2.02
C ALA A 38 -10.07 17.09 -2.61
N ALA A 39 -9.64 15.90 -3.06
CA ALA A 39 -8.34 15.70 -3.71
C ALA A 39 -8.26 16.47 -5.04
N SER A 40 -9.31 16.41 -5.86
CA SER A 40 -9.39 17.10 -7.15
C SER A 40 -9.37 18.61 -6.99
N LEU A 41 -10.11 19.14 -6.00
CA LEU A 41 -10.11 20.56 -5.69
C LEU A 41 -8.72 21.03 -5.23
N LEU A 42 -8.11 20.31 -4.28
CA LEU A 42 -6.78 20.65 -3.78
C LEU A 42 -5.72 20.57 -4.89
N ALA A 43 -5.80 19.57 -5.77
CA ALA A 43 -4.91 19.42 -6.92
C ALA A 43 -5.10 20.58 -7.91
N GLY A 44 -6.34 20.96 -8.25
CA GLY A 44 -6.66 22.10 -9.11
C GLY A 44 -6.12 23.42 -8.57
N LEU A 45 -6.36 23.69 -7.28
CA LEU A 45 -5.81 24.86 -6.57
C LEU A 45 -4.28 24.86 -6.57
N GLY A 46 -3.65 23.69 -6.34
CA GLY A 46 -2.20 23.52 -6.36
C GLY A 46 -1.60 23.79 -7.73
N VAL A 47 -2.19 23.26 -8.81
CA VAL A 47 -1.75 23.53 -10.19
C VAL A 47 -1.92 25.01 -10.54
N ALA A 48 -3.06 25.61 -10.21
CA ALA A 48 -3.27 27.04 -10.41
C ALA A 48 -2.23 27.88 -9.68
N GLY A 49 -1.95 27.57 -8.39
CA GLY A 49 -0.91 28.21 -7.61
C GLY A 49 0.49 28.05 -8.24
N SER A 50 0.80 26.88 -8.82
CA SER A 50 2.04 26.65 -9.54
C SER A 50 2.16 27.53 -10.80
N GLU A 51 1.11 27.68 -11.57
CA GLU A 51 1.08 28.54 -12.78
C GLU A 51 1.13 30.03 -12.42
N LEU A 52 0.61 30.42 -11.26
CA LEU A 52 0.72 31.79 -10.73
C LEU A 52 2.06 32.05 -10.01
N GLY A 53 2.94 31.04 -9.89
CA GLY A 53 4.27 31.18 -9.27
C GLY A 53 4.27 31.10 -7.73
N ALA A 54 3.16 30.67 -7.12
CA ALA A 54 3.06 30.48 -5.67
C ALA A 54 3.84 29.23 -5.19
N THR A 55 4.02 28.24 -6.06
CA THR A 55 4.87 27.04 -5.83
C THR A 55 5.87 26.87 -6.97
N GLY A 56 6.74 25.84 -6.88
CA GLY A 56 7.60 25.43 -8.01
C GLY A 56 6.76 24.86 -9.16
N ARG A 57 7.24 25.00 -10.39
CA ARG A 57 6.60 24.36 -11.56
C ARG A 57 6.84 22.87 -11.56
N ILE A 58 5.78 22.12 -11.84
CA ILE A 58 5.87 20.68 -12.06
C ILE A 58 6.72 20.41 -13.30
N ARG A 59 7.71 19.55 -13.16
CA ARG A 59 8.51 19.03 -14.28
C ARG A 59 8.54 17.52 -14.21
N LEU A 60 8.25 16.90 -15.34
CA LEU A 60 8.42 15.48 -15.57
C LEU A 60 9.51 15.30 -16.63
N ASP A 61 10.40 14.36 -16.42
CA ASP A 61 11.33 13.90 -17.44
C ASP A 61 10.60 13.10 -18.54
N GLY A 62 11.33 12.60 -19.53
CA GLY A 62 10.74 11.83 -20.63
C GLY A 62 9.99 10.59 -20.16
N GLN A 63 10.55 9.85 -19.20
CA GLN A 63 9.93 8.63 -18.65
C GLN A 63 8.70 8.96 -17.78
N GLY A 64 8.77 9.99 -16.95
CA GLY A 64 7.62 10.45 -16.16
C GLY A 64 6.47 10.93 -17.06
N ARG A 65 6.75 11.61 -18.17
CA ARG A 65 5.74 11.98 -19.16
C ARG A 65 5.13 10.76 -19.85
N ALA A 66 5.94 9.76 -20.20
CA ALA A 66 5.46 8.52 -20.77
C ALA A 66 4.56 7.76 -19.80
N ALA A 67 4.94 7.65 -18.52
CA ALA A 67 4.12 7.02 -17.50
C ALA A 67 2.77 7.71 -17.33
N LEU A 68 2.76 9.06 -17.26
CA LEU A 68 1.52 9.84 -17.19
C LEU A 68 0.66 9.66 -18.44
N ALA A 69 1.25 9.73 -19.66
CA ALA A 69 0.50 9.58 -20.89
C ALA A 69 -0.14 8.19 -21.03
N LEU A 70 0.59 7.12 -20.66
CA LEU A 70 0.07 5.76 -20.65
C LEU A 70 -1.03 5.56 -19.60
N GLY A 71 -0.87 6.14 -18.40
CA GLY A 71 -1.92 6.13 -17.38
C GLY A 71 -3.18 6.85 -17.84
N LEU A 72 -3.04 8.01 -18.48
CA LEU A 72 -4.17 8.73 -19.07
C LEU A 72 -4.81 7.94 -20.24
N ALA A 73 -4.03 7.26 -21.06
CA ALA A 73 -4.54 6.39 -22.13
C ALA A 73 -5.33 5.20 -21.55
N PHE A 74 -4.86 4.61 -20.43
CA PHE A 74 -5.59 3.56 -19.72
C PHE A 74 -6.94 4.07 -19.21
N LEU A 75 -6.98 5.26 -18.59
CA LEU A 75 -8.23 5.87 -18.13
C LEU A 75 -9.15 6.25 -19.30
N ALA A 76 -8.59 6.77 -20.39
CA ALA A 76 -9.36 7.08 -21.60
C ALA A 76 -9.98 5.83 -22.21
N TRP A 77 -9.25 4.71 -22.25
CA TRP A 77 -9.77 3.42 -22.69
C TRP A 77 -10.89 2.91 -21.77
N SER A 78 -10.70 3.02 -20.44
CA SER A 78 -11.74 2.69 -19.47
C SER A 78 -13.00 3.53 -19.68
N GLY A 79 -12.85 4.83 -19.96
CA GLY A 79 -13.97 5.73 -20.27
C GLY A 79 -14.65 5.43 -21.61
N ALA A 80 -13.88 5.11 -22.65
CA ALA A 80 -14.43 4.67 -23.93
C ALA A 80 -15.28 3.41 -23.78
N GLY A 81 -14.96 2.55 -22.81
CA GLY A 81 -15.73 1.39 -22.41
C GLY A 81 -17.21 1.66 -22.13
N LEU A 82 -17.60 2.87 -21.74
CA LEU A 82 -18.99 3.26 -21.57
C LEU A 82 -19.85 2.99 -22.82
N GLY A 83 -19.25 3.06 -24.02
CA GLY A 83 -19.94 2.83 -25.29
C GLY A 83 -20.35 1.38 -25.56
N TRP A 84 -19.73 0.39 -24.89
CA TRP A 84 -20.02 -1.04 -25.07
C TRP A 84 -20.19 -1.81 -23.76
N SER A 85 -20.12 -1.12 -22.61
CA SER A 85 -20.22 -1.76 -21.30
C SER A 85 -21.56 -2.46 -21.10
N ILE A 86 -21.52 -3.68 -20.54
CA ILE A 86 -22.73 -4.40 -20.11
C ILE A 86 -23.36 -3.79 -18.85
N ALA A 87 -22.64 -2.88 -18.14
CA ALA A 87 -23.09 -2.13 -16.97
C ALA A 87 -22.39 -0.76 -16.92
N PRO A 88 -22.91 0.24 -17.67
CA PRO A 88 -22.26 1.57 -17.79
C PRO A 88 -22.06 2.30 -16.46
N ASP A 89 -22.95 2.11 -15.49
CA ASP A 89 -22.84 2.65 -14.11
C ASP A 89 -21.58 2.14 -13.40
N ARG A 90 -21.26 0.86 -13.54
CA ARG A 90 -20.05 0.26 -12.99
C ARG A 90 -18.79 0.78 -13.68
N THR A 91 -18.85 0.90 -15.00
CA THR A 91 -17.73 1.47 -15.78
C THR A 91 -17.48 2.93 -15.42
N TRP A 92 -18.53 3.71 -15.18
CA TRP A 92 -18.43 5.07 -14.69
C TRP A 92 -17.78 5.14 -13.29
N ALA A 93 -18.20 4.25 -12.37
CA ALA A 93 -17.60 4.17 -11.04
C ALA A 93 -16.11 3.79 -11.09
N PHE A 94 -15.71 2.85 -11.97
CA PHE A 94 -14.31 2.47 -12.19
C PHE A 94 -13.48 3.65 -12.71
N LEU A 95 -13.98 4.38 -13.71
CA LEU A 95 -13.33 5.58 -14.25
C LEU A 95 -13.15 6.66 -13.16
N ASN A 96 -14.19 6.92 -12.36
CA ASN A 96 -14.13 7.90 -11.28
C ASN A 96 -13.07 7.54 -10.22
N ARG A 97 -12.90 6.25 -9.87
CA ARG A 97 -11.78 5.82 -9.03
C ARG A 97 -10.43 6.17 -9.64
N GLY A 98 -10.25 5.89 -10.93
CA GLY A 98 -9.03 6.25 -11.64
C GLY A 98 -8.75 7.77 -11.63
N LEU A 99 -9.78 8.59 -11.76
CA LEU A 99 -9.66 10.06 -11.65
C LEU A 99 -9.25 10.50 -10.23
N VAL A 100 -9.77 9.86 -9.19
CA VAL A 100 -9.33 10.08 -7.80
C VAL A 100 -7.84 9.77 -7.65
N TYR A 101 -7.38 8.63 -8.19
CA TYR A 101 -5.95 8.26 -8.12
C TYR A 101 -5.07 9.21 -8.91
N LEU A 102 -5.55 9.70 -10.06
CA LEU A 102 -4.87 10.76 -10.81
C LEU A 102 -4.74 12.06 -10.01
N ALA A 103 -5.76 12.42 -9.22
CA ALA A 103 -5.69 13.59 -8.33
C ALA A 103 -4.64 13.40 -7.23
N PHE A 104 -4.55 12.22 -6.59
CA PHE A 104 -3.48 11.92 -5.64
C PHE A 104 -2.09 11.92 -6.29
N PHE A 105 -1.95 11.41 -7.50
CA PHE A 105 -0.71 11.49 -8.26
C PHE A 105 -0.31 12.95 -8.53
N ALA A 106 -1.26 13.78 -8.96
CA ALA A 106 -1.04 15.21 -9.18
C ALA A 106 -0.64 15.95 -7.89
N LEU A 107 -1.27 15.63 -6.76
CA LEU A 107 -0.88 16.15 -5.44
C LEU A 107 0.57 15.77 -5.09
N GLY A 108 0.98 14.54 -5.37
CA GLY A 108 2.36 14.09 -5.19
C GLY A 108 3.35 14.90 -6.04
N LEU A 109 3.03 15.16 -7.32
CA LEU A 109 3.83 16.01 -8.20
C LEU A 109 3.95 17.44 -7.66
N LEU A 110 2.85 18.00 -7.16
CA LEU A 110 2.81 19.35 -6.59
C LEU A 110 3.66 19.45 -5.31
N VAL A 111 3.56 18.47 -4.42
CA VAL A 111 4.39 18.39 -3.20
C VAL A 111 5.88 18.31 -3.57
N ALA A 112 6.24 17.49 -4.57
CA ALA A 112 7.61 17.39 -5.07
C ALA A 112 8.13 18.71 -5.65
N ALA A 113 7.28 19.44 -6.38
CA ALA A 113 7.63 20.73 -6.96
C ALA A 113 7.73 21.85 -5.91
N ALA A 114 6.96 21.75 -4.81
CA ALA A 114 6.89 22.77 -3.77
C ALA A 114 8.04 22.72 -2.77
N SER A 115 8.70 21.54 -2.57
CA SER A 115 9.71 21.38 -1.54
C SER A 115 10.91 20.54 -1.99
N PRO A 116 12.15 20.98 -1.74
CA PRO A 116 13.35 20.19 -1.99
C PRO A 116 13.48 18.98 -1.04
N ARG A 117 12.72 18.97 0.07
CA ARG A 117 12.69 17.89 1.06
C ARG A 117 11.38 17.08 0.98
N ALA A 118 10.76 17.05 -0.20
CA ALA A 118 9.46 16.43 -0.39
C ALA A 118 9.47 14.93 -0.07
N ARG A 119 10.54 14.20 -0.47
CA ARG A 119 10.63 12.74 -0.25
C ARG A 119 10.79 12.44 1.23
N THR A 120 11.70 13.14 1.91
CA THR A 120 11.90 13.02 3.37
C THR A 120 10.61 13.35 4.13
N ALA A 121 9.95 14.46 3.80
CA ALA A 121 8.70 14.85 4.45
C ALA A 121 7.57 13.84 4.20
N THR A 122 7.44 13.35 2.97
CA THR A 122 6.44 12.33 2.61
C THR A 122 6.72 11.00 3.32
N ALA A 123 7.96 10.54 3.34
CA ALA A 123 8.33 9.28 3.99
C ALA A 123 8.08 9.33 5.51
N LEU A 124 8.42 10.45 6.18
CA LEU A 124 8.12 10.65 7.59
C LEU A 124 6.60 10.74 7.84
N GLY A 125 5.89 11.51 7.02
CA GLY A 125 4.43 11.63 7.11
C GLY A 125 3.74 10.28 6.94
N LEU A 126 4.15 9.49 5.95
CA LEU A 126 3.59 8.16 5.71
C LEU A 126 3.95 7.18 6.84
N ALA A 127 5.19 7.18 7.35
CA ALA A 127 5.59 6.38 8.51
C ALA A 127 4.74 6.73 9.75
N THR A 128 4.48 8.02 9.98
CA THR A 128 3.63 8.49 11.09
C THR A 128 2.17 8.05 10.90
N LEU A 129 1.63 8.17 9.70
CA LEU A 129 0.28 7.70 9.39
C LEU A 129 0.15 6.19 9.59
N LEU A 130 1.12 5.41 9.12
CA LEU A 130 1.13 3.96 9.29
C LEU A 130 1.25 3.56 10.76
N LEU A 131 2.06 4.27 11.55
CA LEU A 131 2.11 4.07 13.00
C LEU A 131 0.74 4.32 13.65
N GLY A 132 0.04 5.37 13.23
CA GLY A 132 -1.32 5.68 13.67
C GLY A 132 -2.33 4.59 13.27
N VAL A 133 -2.29 4.12 12.02
CA VAL A 133 -3.18 3.07 11.51
C VAL A 133 -2.98 1.74 12.24
N VAL A 134 -1.73 1.31 12.40
CA VAL A 134 -1.38 0.06 13.08
C VAL A 134 -1.69 0.15 14.57
N GLY A 135 -1.36 1.28 15.20
CA GLY A 135 -1.72 1.54 16.60
C GLY A 135 -3.23 1.48 16.82
N TRP A 136 -4.01 2.16 15.97
CA TRP A 136 -5.47 2.11 16.00
C TRP A 136 -6.01 0.68 15.84
N ALA A 137 -5.49 -0.08 14.89
CA ALA A 137 -5.91 -1.46 14.67
C ALA A 137 -5.71 -2.33 15.93
N LEU A 138 -4.54 -2.23 16.58
CA LEU A 138 -4.23 -2.98 17.80
C LEU A 138 -5.02 -2.48 19.01
N LEU A 139 -5.25 -1.17 19.11
CA LEU A 139 -6.13 -0.61 20.15
C LEU A 139 -7.56 -1.16 20.06
N GLY A 140 -8.06 -1.43 18.85
CA GLY A 140 -9.36 -2.09 18.66
C GLY A 140 -9.43 -3.50 19.25
N LYS A 141 -8.30 -4.23 19.28
CA LYS A 141 -8.20 -5.53 19.96
C LYS A 141 -8.07 -5.38 21.48
N VAL A 142 -7.33 -4.37 21.94
CA VAL A 142 -7.13 -4.10 23.36
C VAL A 142 -8.42 -3.62 24.03
N PHE A 143 -9.18 -2.74 23.35
CA PHE A 143 -10.41 -2.12 23.86
C PHE A 143 -11.61 -2.40 22.95
N PRO A 144 -12.07 -3.67 22.83
CA PRO A 144 -13.12 -4.03 21.87
C PRO A 144 -14.46 -3.29 22.13
N GLY A 145 -14.70 -2.80 23.32
CA GLY A 145 -15.90 -2.01 23.65
C GLY A 145 -15.89 -0.58 23.08
N LEU A 146 -14.71 -0.02 22.81
CA LEU A 146 -14.54 1.31 22.22
C LEU A 146 -14.52 1.28 20.69
N PHE A 147 -14.28 0.12 20.11
CA PHE A 147 -14.13 -0.10 18.66
C PHE A 147 -15.12 -1.18 18.21
N PRO A 148 -16.43 -0.87 18.08
CA PRO A 148 -17.41 -1.85 17.68
C PRO A 148 -17.07 -2.39 16.27
N ASP A 149 -16.88 -3.69 16.19
CA ASP A 149 -16.79 -4.38 14.91
C ASP A 149 -18.17 -5.00 14.59
N GLY A 150 -18.78 -4.59 13.51
CA GLY A 150 -20.15 -4.97 13.12
C GLY A 150 -20.38 -6.46 12.85
N GLY A 151 -19.47 -7.36 13.21
CA GLY A 151 -19.61 -8.79 12.97
C GLY A 151 -18.79 -9.66 13.90
N ARG A 152 -18.14 -9.09 14.92
CA ARG A 152 -17.21 -9.79 15.83
C ARG A 152 -16.18 -10.66 15.08
N VAL A 153 -15.69 -10.14 13.96
CA VAL A 153 -14.67 -10.80 13.14
C VAL A 153 -13.31 -10.64 13.83
N ALA A 154 -12.61 -11.75 14.02
CA ALA A 154 -11.33 -11.74 14.73
C ALA A 154 -10.19 -11.10 13.94
N ARG A 155 -10.21 -11.18 12.62
CA ARG A 155 -9.17 -10.61 11.76
C ARG A 155 -9.09 -9.09 11.87
N LEU A 156 -7.86 -8.56 12.08
CA LEU A 156 -7.64 -7.13 12.09
C LEU A 156 -7.97 -6.50 10.73
N ARG A 157 -8.84 -5.48 10.74
CA ARG A 157 -9.26 -4.73 9.53
C ARG A 157 -9.46 -3.24 9.77
N SER A 158 -9.75 -2.83 11.00
CA SER A 158 -9.93 -1.42 11.36
C SER A 158 -8.57 -0.70 11.36
N PRO A 159 -8.50 0.58 10.97
CA PRO A 159 -9.60 1.46 10.54
C PRO A 159 -9.96 1.31 9.06
N VAL A 160 -9.18 0.58 8.29
CA VAL A 160 -9.29 0.49 6.82
C VAL A 160 -10.57 -0.22 6.36
N GLY A 161 -11.09 -1.15 7.17
CA GLY A 161 -12.30 -1.91 6.88
C GLY A 161 -12.04 -3.26 6.20
N TYR A 162 -10.83 -3.52 5.69
CA TYR A 162 -10.44 -4.74 5.01
C TYR A 162 -9.07 -5.25 5.46
N TRP A 163 -8.99 -6.53 5.85
CA TRP A 163 -7.79 -7.13 6.46
C TRP A 163 -6.59 -7.21 5.53
N ASN A 164 -6.78 -7.53 4.23
CA ASN A 164 -5.65 -7.60 3.31
C ASN A 164 -5.08 -6.22 3.00
N ALA A 165 -5.92 -5.19 2.89
CA ALA A 165 -5.46 -3.81 2.77
C ALA A 165 -4.67 -3.36 4.00
N LEU A 166 -5.12 -3.70 5.21
CA LEU A 166 -4.37 -3.43 6.43
C LEU A 166 -3.03 -4.18 6.42
N ALA A 167 -3.01 -5.44 5.98
CA ALA A 167 -1.79 -6.22 5.84
C ALA A 167 -0.80 -5.59 4.85
N PHE A 168 -1.29 -5.08 3.71
CA PHE A 168 -0.49 -4.32 2.76
C PHE A 168 0.11 -3.06 3.40
N LEU A 169 -0.67 -2.30 4.15
CA LEU A 169 -0.17 -1.12 4.87
C LEU A 169 0.88 -1.49 5.93
N CYS A 170 0.69 -2.61 6.65
CA CYS A 170 1.71 -3.15 7.54
C CYS A 170 3.00 -3.51 6.77
N ALA A 171 2.88 -4.07 5.55
CA ALA A 171 4.05 -4.38 4.72
C ALA A 171 4.81 -3.11 4.30
N LEU A 172 4.11 -2.01 3.97
CA LEU A 172 4.75 -0.72 3.68
C LEU A 172 5.48 -0.12 4.90
N ALA A 173 5.07 -0.47 6.11
CA ALA A 173 5.70 0.00 7.33
C ALA A 173 7.15 -0.50 7.48
N PHE A 174 7.52 -1.66 6.89
CA PHE A 174 8.87 -2.21 7.02
C PHE A 174 9.94 -1.32 6.37
N PRO A 175 9.91 -1.01 5.06
CA PRO A 175 10.95 -0.16 4.46
C PRO A 175 10.98 1.25 5.05
N LEU A 176 9.83 1.82 5.39
CA LEU A 176 9.74 3.13 6.01
C LEU A 176 10.27 3.13 7.45
N GLY A 177 9.91 2.15 8.26
CA GLY A 177 10.40 2.00 9.62
C GLY A 177 11.90 1.72 9.66
N LEU A 178 12.40 0.83 8.79
CA LEU A 178 13.83 0.55 8.65
C LEU A 178 14.62 1.80 8.27
N TRP A 179 14.14 2.58 7.30
CA TRP A 179 14.75 3.87 6.95
C TRP A 179 14.78 4.85 8.12
N VAL A 180 13.70 4.91 8.94
CA VAL A 180 13.67 5.80 10.10
C VAL A 180 14.66 5.37 11.17
N VAL A 181 14.75 4.08 11.46
CA VAL A 181 15.61 3.52 12.53
C VAL A 181 17.09 3.64 12.17
N THR A 182 17.47 3.32 10.93
CA THR A 182 18.89 3.24 10.52
C THR A 182 19.54 4.60 10.30
N ASP A 183 18.77 5.68 10.15
CA ASP A 183 19.34 7.03 10.01
C ASP A 183 19.76 7.60 11.36
N ARG A 184 21.04 7.41 11.70
CA ARG A 184 21.66 7.88 12.95
C ARG A 184 21.67 9.40 13.15
N ARG A 185 21.41 10.19 12.11
CA ARG A 185 21.28 11.65 12.21
C ARG A 185 19.96 12.06 12.86
N ARG A 186 18.99 11.14 12.97
CA ARG A 186 17.71 11.40 13.59
C ARG A 186 17.81 11.38 15.11
N PRO A 187 17.02 12.23 15.80
CA PRO A 187 16.90 12.18 17.25
C PRO A 187 16.45 10.80 17.74
N GLY A 188 16.94 10.39 18.91
CA GLY A 188 16.60 9.11 19.53
C GLY A 188 15.10 8.79 19.56
N PRO A 189 14.22 9.72 19.97
CA PRO A 189 12.77 9.48 19.96
C PRO A 189 12.19 9.16 18.59
N VAL A 190 12.70 9.78 17.50
CA VAL A 190 12.24 9.50 16.13
C VAL A 190 12.65 8.08 15.71
N ARG A 191 13.87 7.66 16.04
CA ARG A 191 14.36 6.31 15.78
C ARG A 191 13.59 5.27 16.58
N ALA A 192 13.28 5.56 17.85
CA ALA A 192 12.43 4.72 18.69
C ALA A 192 11.01 4.57 18.11
N ALA A 193 10.43 5.64 17.56
CA ALA A 193 9.15 5.57 16.85
C ALA A 193 9.22 4.66 15.61
N GLY A 194 10.35 4.67 14.87
CA GLY A 194 10.59 3.74 13.77
C GLY A 194 10.67 2.28 14.23
N SER A 195 11.36 1.99 15.34
CA SER A 195 11.42 0.64 15.94
C SER A 195 10.03 0.19 16.41
N LEU A 196 9.27 1.09 17.00
CA LEU A 196 7.90 0.82 17.44
C LEU A 196 6.97 0.54 16.24
N LEU A 197 7.11 1.30 15.14
CA LEU A 197 6.38 1.04 13.90
C LEU A 197 6.65 -0.37 13.37
N LEU A 198 7.91 -0.79 13.30
CA LEU A 198 8.29 -2.14 12.85
C LEU A 198 7.69 -3.23 13.73
N TYR A 199 7.80 -3.07 15.05
CA TYR A 199 7.27 -4.03 16.02
C TYR A 199 5.74 -4.16 15.92
N LEU A 200 5.02 -3.04 15.99
CA LEU A 200 3.56 -3.05 15.96
C LEU A 200 3.04 -3.52 14.59
N ALA A 201 3.70 -3.13 13.48
CA ALA A 201 3.35 -3.60 12.15
C ALA A 201 3.52 -5.12 12.02
N ALA A 202 4.58 -5.71 12.59
CA ALA A 202 4.80 -7.15 12.58
C ALA A 202 3.70 -7.89 13.37
N VAL A 203 3.32 -7.41 14.57
CA VAL A 203 2.21 -7.99 15.34
C VAL A 203 0.90 -7.88 14.57
N ALA A 204 0.57 -6.68 14.07
CA ALA A 204 -0.68 -6.44 13.37
C ALA A 204 -0.77 -7.27 12.09
N LEU A 205 0.32 -7.39 11.33
CA LEU A 205 0.39 -8.18 10.10
C LEU A 205 -0.02 -9.64 10.36
N VAL A 206 0.52 -10.27 11.40
CA VAL A 206 0.15 -11.65 11.78
C VAL A 206 -1.35 -11.70 12.12
N LEU A 207 -1.86 -10.77 12.91
CA LEU A 207 -3.27 -10.76 13.35
C LEU A 207 -4.27 -10.38 12.24
N THR A 208 -3.81 -9.96 11.06
CA THR A 208 -4.67 -9.86 9.86
C THR A 208 -4.97 -11.24 9.26
N PHE A 209 -4.20 -12.27 9.59
CA PHE A 209 -4.22 -13.60 8.96
C PHE A 209 -4.17 -13.54 7.43
N SER A 210 -3.41 -12.56 6.87
CA SER A 210 -3.25 -12.37 5.44
C SER A 210 -1.93 -12.98 4.95
N ARG A 211 -2.01 -14.12 4.29
CA ARG A 211 -0.84 -14.76 3.64
C ARG A 211 -0.23 -13.86 2.57
N GLY A 212 -1.08 -13.23 1.75
CA GLY A 212 -0.63 -12.25 0.75
C GLY A 212 0.14 -11.09 1.38
N GLY A 213 -0.37 -10.56 2.51
CA GLY A 213 0.32 -9.53 3.27
C GLY A 213 1.70 -9.94 3.78
N LEU A 214 1.85 -11.20 4.25
CA LEU A 214 3.15 -11.75 4.66
C LEU A 214 4.14 -11.84 3.49
N VAL A 215 3.67 -12.30 2.32
CA VAL A 215 4.50 -12.35 1.10
C VAL A 215 4.94 -10.94 0.70
N VAL A 216 4.02 -9.97 0.68
CA VAL A 216 4.37 -8.58 0.34
C VAL A 216 5.33 -7.96 1.35
N ALA A 217 5.17 -8.25 2.65
CA ALA A 217 6.11 -7.79 3.68
C ALA A 217 7.51 -8.41 3.51
N ALA A 218 7.59 -9.69 3.18
CA ALA A 218 8.87 -10.34 2.86
C ALA A 218 9.54 -9.67 1.64
N VAL A 219 8.79 -9.44 0.56
CA VAL A 219 9.29 -8.73 -0.63
C VAL A 219 9.69 -7.30 -0.29
N ALA A 220 8.93 -6.60 0.57
CA ALA A 220 9.25 -5.24 1.02
C ALA A 220 10.61 -5.18 1.72
N VAL A 221 10.86 -6.12 2.65
CA VAL A 221 12.15 -6.24 3.34
C VAL A 221 13.28 -6.58 2.37
N LEU A 222 13.07 -7.52 1.45
CA LEU A 222 14.06 -7.90 0.45
C LEU A 222 14.41 -6.74 -0.48
N LEU A 223 13.43 -6.00 -0.98
CA LEU A 223 13.64 -4.81 -1.82
C LEU A 223 14.42 -3.74 -1.07
N TRP A 224 14.09 -3.49 0.21
CA TRP A 224 14.82 -2.55 1.03
C TRP A 224 16.27 -2.98 1.25
N LEU A 225 16.51 -4.24 1.68
CA LEU A 225 17.86 -4.76 1.91
C LEU A 225 18.70 -4.81 0.64
N TRP A 226 18.07 -5.02 -0.52
CA TRP A 226 18.76 -4.95 -1.82
C TRP A 226 19.17 -3.51 -2.16
N ALA A 227 18.32 -2.53 -1.85
CA ALA A 227 18.53 -1.14 -2.26
C ALA A 227 19.37 -0.31 -1.28
N THR A 228 19.37 -0.66 0.02
CA THR A 228 20.05 0.11 1.07
C THR A 228 21.55 -0.23 1.17
N GLU A 229 22.34 0.74 1.63
CA GLU A 229 23.73 0.54 2.04
C GLU A 229 23.83 0.11 3.52
N GLU A 230 22.85 0.47 4.35
CA GLU A 230 22.77 0.18 5.79
C GLU A 230 22.11 -1.21 6.04
N ARG A 231 22.63 -2.25 5.38
CA ARG A 231 22.05 -3.62 5.45
C ARG A 231 22.15 -4.24 6.82
N LEU A 232 23.32 -4.12 7.47
CA LEU A 232 23.54 -4.72 8.79
C LEU A 232 22.69 -4.02 9.85
N GLU A 233 22.60 -2.71 9.82
CA GLU A 233 21.77 -1.90 10.70
C GLU A 233 20.28 -2.25 10.49
N SER A 234 19.86 -2.43 9.23
CA SER A 234 18.50 -2.83 8.87
C SER A 234 18.18 -4.22 9.39
N LEU A 235 19.10 -5.18 9.26
CA LEU A 235 18.92 -6.54 9.79
C LEU A 235 18.84 -6.54 11.31
N GLY A 236 19.71 -5.79 11.99
CA GLY A 236 19.66 -5.63 13.44
C GLY A 236 18.32 -5.06 13.93
N ALA A 237 17.85 -3.99 13.29
CA ALA A 237 16.57 -3.38 13.61
C ALA A 237 15.37 -4.31 13.32
N LEU A 238 15.43 -5.04 12.20
CA LEU A 238 14.40 -6.00 11.81
C LEU A 238 14.29 -7.13 12.85
N VAL A 239 15.40 -7.76 13.23
CA VAL A 239 15.43 -8.82 14.25
C VAL A 239 14.95 -8.30 15.60
N ALA A 240 15.44 -7.10 16.01
CA ALA A 240 15.04 -6.47 17.27
C ALA A 240 13.53 -6.23 17.37
N ALA A 241 12.88 -5.91 16.24
CA ALA A 241 11.43 -5.68 16.20
C ALA A 241 10.63 -6.98 16.02
N THR A 242 11.08 -7.88 15.12
CA THR A 242 10.27 -9.05 14.73
C THR A 242 10.34 -10.19 15.74
N VAL A 243 11.44 -10.36 16.48
CA VAL A 243 11.54 -11.43 17.50
C VAL A 243 10.51 -11.22 18.63
N PRO A 244 10.45 -10.07 19.32
CA PRO A 244 9.40 -9.84 20.32
C PRO A 244 8.00 -9.80 19.70
N ALA A 245 7.85 -9.31 18.46
CA ALA A 245 6.57 -9.33 17.76
C ALA A 245 6.07 -10.76 17.50
N ALA A 246 6.95 -11.68 17.12
CA ALA A 246 6.62 -13.08 16.93
C ALA A 246 6.19 -13.74 18.24
N ALA A 247 6.86 -13.43 19.36
CA ALA A 247 6.48 -13.94 20.68
C ALA A 247 5.07 -13.43 21.08
N VAL A 248 4.80 -12.14 20.90
CA VAL A 248 3.49 -11.54 21.21
C VAL A 248 2.40 -12.09 20.28
N ALA A 249 2.65 -12.15 18.98
CA ALA A 249 1.70 -12.70 18.02
C ALA A 249 1.43 -14.18 18.24
N GLY A 250 2.49 -14.98 18.50
CA GLY A 250 2.36 -16.39 18.85
C GLY A 250 1.53 -16.61 20.12
N TRP A 251 1.76 -15.81 21.16
CA TRP A 251 0.90 -15.84 22.33
C TRP A 251 -0.55 -15.43 21.99
N ALA A 252 -0.76 -14.38 21.19
CA ALA A 252 -2.09 -13.92 20.81
C ALA A 252 -2.88 -14.98 20.04
N THR A 253 -2.22 -15.82 19.23
CA THR A 253 -2.89 -16.91 18.49
C THR A 253 -3.41 -18.03 19.40
N THR A 254 -3.04 -18.09 20.68
CA THR A 254 -3.59 -19.03 21.67
C THR A 254 -4.83 -18.48 22.39
N ARG A 255 -5.30 -17.27 22.07
CA ARG A 255 -6.39 -16.57 22.77
C ARG A 255 -7.64 -16.48 21.91
N ALA A 256 -8.67 -17.25 22.27
CA ALA A 256 -9.93 -17.30 21.52
C ALA A 256 -10.55 -15.92 21.32
N GLY A 257 -10.52 -15.05 22.34
CA GLY A 257 -11.04 -13.68 22.24
C GLY A 257 -10.29 -12.77 21.24
N LEU A 258 -9.08 -13.16 20.78
CA LEU A 258 -8.28 -12.43 19.82
C LEU A 258 -8.33 -13.01 18.40
N VAL A 259 -8.54 -14.34 18.26
CA VAL A 259 -8.36 -15.03 16.97
C VAL A 259 -9.60 -15.76 16.46
N ASP A 260 -10.60 -16.02 17.30
CA ASP A 260 -11.83 -16.68 16.90
C ASP A 260 -12.96 -15.68 16.69
N ASP A 261 -13.74 -15.89 15.63
CA ASP A 261 -14.89 -15.06 15.31
C ASP A 261 -16.02 -15.26 16.35
N LEU A 262 -16.91 -14.30 16.42
CA LEU A 262 -18.14 -14.30 17.21
C LEU A 262 -17.97 -14.44 18.74
N GLN A 263 -16.77 -14.29 19.28
CA GLN A 263 -16.50 -14.40 20.70
C GLN A 263 -17.29 -13.36 21.54
N PRO A 264 -17.80 -13.75 22.73
CA PRO A 264 -18.51 -12.83 23.63
C PRO A 264 -17.64 -11.63 24.04
N SER A 265 -18.26 -10.48 24.23
CA SER A 265 -17.56 -9.24 24.64
C SER A 265 -16.72 -9.39 25.91
N PRO A 266 -17.15 -10.10 26.98
CA PRO A 266 -16.32 -10.30 28.16
C PRO A 266 -15.03 -11.07 27.89
N VAL A 267 -15.08 -12.10 27.02
CA VAL A 267 -13.90 -12.91 26.63
C VAL A 267 -12.93 -12.03 25.85
N ARG A 268 -13.44 -11.30 24.86
CA ARG A 268 -12.64 -10.36 24.05
C ARG A 268 -12.00 -9.27 24.91
N ALA A 269 -12.73 -8.70 25.89
CA ALA A 269 -12.20 -7.68 26.80
C ALA A 269 -11.16 -8.24 27.77
N ALA A 270 -11.32 -9.48 28.23
CA ALA A 270 -10.34 -10.13 29.09
C ALA A 270 -9.02 -10.38 28.34
N ASP A 271 -9.09 -10.99 27.15
CA ASP A 271 -7.92 -11.23 26.32
C ASP A 271 -7.29 -9.92 25.81
N GLY A 272 -8.10 -8.91 25.55
CA GLY A 272 -7.63 -7.57 25.17
C GLY A 272 -6.77 -6.90 26.25
N ARG A 273 -7.14 -7.02 27.52
CA ARG A 273 -6.33 -6.49 28.64
C ARG A 273 -4.96 -7.19 28.73
N TRP A 274 -4.94 -8.50 28.56
CA TRP A 274 -3.69 -9.24 28.52
C TRP A 274 -2.85 -8.87 27.28
N LEU A 275 -3.51 -8.65 26.13
CA LEU A 275 -2.82 -8.17 24.94
C LEU A 275 -2.18 -6.81 25.17
N ALA A 276 -2.83 -5.89 25.89
CA ALA A 276 -2.23 -4.59 26.23
C ALA A 276 -0.90 -4.77 26.98
N LEU A 277 -0.89 -5.64 28.01
CA LEU A 277 0.30 -5.90 28.80
C LEU A 277 1.43 -6.49 27.95
N VAL A 278 1.16 -7.54 27.19
CA VAL A 278 2.21 -8.19 26.36
C VAL A 278 2.68 -7.31 25.21
N LEU A 279 1.80 -6.45 24.65
CA LEU A 279 2.20 -5.44 23.66
C LEU A 279 3.18 -4.42 24.27
N VAL A 280 2.92 -3.92 25.46
CA VAL A 280 3.82 -2.96 26.14
C VAL A 280 5.14 -3.63 26.49
N LEU A 281 5.12 -4.82 27.07
CA LEU A 281 6.35 -5.57 27.40
C LEU A 281 7.16 -5.87 26.13
N GLY A 282 6.51 -6.34 25.08
CA GLY A 282 7.16 -6.58 23.78
C GLY A 282 7.74 -5.31 23.15
N ALA A 283 7.05 -4.18 23.28
CA ALA A 283 7.56 -2.88 22.82
C ALA A 283 8.83 -2.45 23.58
N VAL A 284 8.84 -2.61 24.90
CA VAL A 284 10.02 -2.34 25.75
C VAL A 284 11.21 -3.22 25.32
N VAL A 285 10.96 -4.53 25.12
CA VAL A 285 11.99 -5.47 24.66
C VAL A 285 12.48 -5.08 23.25
N ALA A 286 11.57 -4.77 22.31
CA ALA A 286 11.94 -4.36 20.96
C ALA A 286 12.81 -3.10 20.95
N LEU A 287 12.47 -2.10 21.76
CA LEU A 287 13.25 -0.87 21.90
C LEU A 287 14.62 -1.15 22.54
N ALA A 288 14.68 -1.97 23.57
CA ALA A 288 15.94 -2.36 24.22
C ALA A 288 16.86 -3.12 23.28
N LEU A 289 16.32 -4.10 22.53
CA LEU A 289 17.07 -4.86 21.53
C LEU A 289 17.53 -3.97 20.37
N SER A 290 16.69 -3.03 19.91
CA SER A 290 17.05 -2.08 18.86
C SER A 290 18.20 -1.18 19.29
N TYR A 291 18.15 -0.68 20.53
CA TYR A 291 19.24 0.10 21.12
C TYR A 291 20.52 -0.73 21.26
N ALA A 292 20.42 -1.97 21.77
CA ALA A 292 21.57 -2.87 21.94
C ALA A 292 22.21 -3.25 20.59
N ALA A 293 21.39 -3.55 19.57
CA ALA A 293 21.84 -3.85 18.22
C ALA A 293 22.59 -2.65 17.60
N ASP A 294 22.01 -1.45 17.71
CA ASP A 294 22.65 -0.23 17.22
C ASP A 294 24.01 0.01 17.87
N ARG A 295 24.11 -0.11 19.21
CA ARG A 295 25.36 0.02 19.95
C ARG A 295 26.39 -1.04 19.60
N SER A 296 25.95 -2.28 19.37
CA SER A 296 26.84 -3.38 18.99
C SER A 296 27.40 -3.17 17.58
N ILE A 297 26.56 -2.77 16.64
CA ILE A 297 26.95 -2.49 15.26
C ILE A 297 27.87 -1.24 15.21
N GLU A 298 27.64 -0.25 16.07
CA GLU A 298 28.47 0.96 16.15
C GLU A 298 29.92 0.66 16.50
N ARG A 299 30.16 -0.38 17.28
CA ARG A 299 31.53 -0.82 17.67
C ARG A 299 32.30 -1.50 16.54
N LEU A 300 31.60 -1.97 15.50
CA LEU A 300 32.24 -2.57 14.32
C LEU A 300 32.85 -1.48 13.43
N ASP A 301 34.00 -1.76 12.84
CA ASP A 301 34.60 -0.89 11.85
C ASP A 301 33.74 -0.83 10.55
N PRO A 302 33.85 0.23 9.74
CA PRO A 302 33.04 0.41 8.54
C PRO A 302 33.22 -0.71 7.50
N ALA A 303 34.42 -1.31 7.40
CA ALA A 303 34.67 -2.40 6.44
C ALA A 303 33.92 -3.66 6.86
N SER A 304 34.00 -4.03 8.14
CA SER A 304 33.25 -5.13 8.72
C SER A 304 31.75 -4.97 8.56
N ARG A 305 31.19 -3.78 8.81
CA ARG A 305 29.75 -3.52 8.60
C ARG A 305 29.32 -3.78 7.16
N ARG A 306 30.09 -3.30 6.19
CA ARG A 306 29.82 -3.53 4.77
C ARG A 306 29.93 -4.99 4.36
N ALA A 307 30.85 -5.74 4.94
CA ALA A 307 31.08 -7.14 4.64
C ALA A 307 30.01 -8.07 5.26
N TRP A 308 29.61 -7.81 6.50
CA TRP A 308 28.67 -8.66 7.23
C TRP A 308 27.22 -8.51 6.76
N GLY A 309 26.79 -7.31 6.35
CA GLY A 309 25.43 -7.07 5.90
C GLY A 309 24.97 -8.02 4.79
N PRO A 310 25.68 -8.10 3.64
CA PRO A 310 25.33 -9.02 2.56
C PRO A 310 25.44 -10.51 2.96
N ARG A 311 26.44 -10.88 3.78
CA ARG A 311 26.64 -12.26 4.23
C ARG A 311 25.47 -12.75 5.10
N LEU A 312 25.08 -11.97 6.10
CA LEU A 312 23.94 -12.29 6.96
C LEU A 312 22.62 -12.26 6.20
N GLY A 313 22.41 -11.27 5.31
CA GLY A 313 21.23 -11.22 4.46
C GLY A 313 21.13 -12.45 3.54
N GLY A 314 22.26 -12.86 2.93
CA GLY A 314 22.34 -14.07 2.12
C GLY A 314 22.10 -15.34 2.93
N ALA A 315 22.67 -15.45 4.14
CA ALA A 315 22.45 -16.58 5.02
C ALA A 315 20.98 -16.69 5.46
N LEU A 316 20.34 -15.58 5.84
CA LEU A 316 18.92 -15.55 6.19
C LEU A 316 18.04 -15.95 5.01
N LEU A 317 18.33 -15.45 3.80
CA LEU A 317 17.62 -15.85 2.60
C LEU A 317 17.80 -17.36 2.31
N ALA A 318 19.03 -17.88 2.45
CA ALA A 318 19.30 -19.30 2.26
C ALA A 318 18.54 -20.18 3.27
N VAL A 319 18.51 -19.78 4.55
CA VAL A 319 17.74 -20.46 5.60
C VAL A 319 16.23 -20.40 5.30
N ALA A 320 15.71 -19.25 4.87
CA ALA A 320 14.30 -19.10 4.50
C ALA A 320 13.93 -19.99 3.29
N LEU A 321 14.78 -20.03 2.27
CA LEU A 321 14.58 -20.89 1.10
C LEU A 321 14.67 -22.37 1.47
N ALA A 322 15.66 -22.76 2.28
CA ALA A 322 15.80 -24.14 2.76
C ALA A 322 14.58 -24.56 3.61
N GLY A 323 14.09 -23.67 4.48
CA GLY A 323 12.87 -23.88 5.26
C GLY A 323 11.63 -24.04 4.37
N ALA A 324 11.51 -23.21 3.33
CA ALA A 324 10.43 -23.32 2.35
C ALA A 324 10.47 -24.62 1.57
N VAL A 325 11.67 -25.05 1.14
CA VAL A 325 11.87 -26.34 0.44
C VAL A 325 11.57 -27.53 1.38
N ALA A 326 12.04 -27.47 2.63
CA ALA A 326 11.77 -28.53 3.63
C ALA A 326 10.26 -28.61 3.95
N TYR A 327 9.60 -27.46 4.10
CA TYR A 327 8.15 -27.41 4.27
C TYR A 327 7.42 -27.96 3.04
N ALA A 328 7.89 -27.62 1.84
CA ALA A 328 7.36 -28.14 0.58
C ALA A 328 7.43 -29.67 0.52
N ALA A 329 8.60 -30.22 0.85
CA ALA A 329 8.82 -31.66 0.86
C ALA A 329 7.96 -32.37 1.93
N ALA A 330 7.87 -31.80 3.13
CA ALA A 330 7.11 -32.38 4.24
C ALA A 330 5.59 -32.34 4.04
N SER A 331 5.08 -31.34 3.30
CA SER A 331 3.66 -31.12 3.07
C SER A 331 3.08 -31.84 1.84
N GLY A 332 3.81 -32.78 1.22
CA GLY A 332 3.33 -33.63 0.13
C GLY A 332 3.63 -33.11 -1.29
N GLY A 333 4.51 -32.11 -1.40
CA GLY A 333 5.05 -31.64 -2.67
C GLY A 333 4.17 -30.67 -3.47
N PRO A 334 4.67 -30.21 -4.63
CA PRO A 334 4.01 -29.18 -5.44
C PRO A 334 2.64 -29.59 -6.00
N GLU A 335 2.43 -30.88 -6.29
CA GLU A 335 1.15 -31.39 -6.83
C GLU A 335 0.03 -31.21 -5.80
N ARG A 336 0.26 -31.67 -4.55
CA ARG A 336 -0.71 -31.47 -3.47
C ARG A 336 -0.99 -30.00 -3.20
N TRP A 337 0.01 -29.13 -3.30
CA TRP A 337 -0.17 -27.69 -3.15
C TRP A 337 -1.04 -27.09 -4.25
N LEU A 338 -0.86 -27.54 -5.49
CA LEU A 338 -1.68 -27.11 -6.60
C LEU A 338 -3.12 -27.58 -6.45
N ASP A 339 -3.32 -28.82 -5.97
CA ASP A 339 -4.66 -29.35 -5.74
C ASP A 339 -5.36 -28.63 -4.60
N GLU A 340 -4.68 -28.38 -3.49
CA GLU A 340 -5.19 -27.61 -2.37
C GLU A 340 -5.47 -26.15 -2.77
N PHE A 341 -4.59 -25.52 -3.57
CA PHE A 341 -4.79 -24.18 -4.10
C PHE A 341 -6.00 -24.10 -5.04
N ARG A 342 -6.21 -25.11 -5.87
CA ARG A 342 -7.35 -25.21 -6.81
C ARG A 342 -8.65 -25.62 -6.13
N GLY A 343 -8.56 -26.27 -5.00
CA GLY A 343 -9.72 -26.77 -4.26
C GLY A 343 -10.64 -25.63 -3.79
N SER A 344 -11.94 -25.93 -3.80
CA SER A 344 -13.02 -25.05 -3.29
C SER A 344 -13.43 -25.39 -1.85
N GLY A 345 -12.47 -25.87 -1.03
CA GLY A 345 -12.74 -26.29 0.34
C GLY A 345 -13.23 -25.16 1.26
N GLU A 346 -13.84 -25.55 2.39
CA GLU A 346 -14.19 -24.60 3.45
C GLU A 346 -12.94 -23.83 3.90
N VAL A 347 -13.12 -22.52 4.01
CA VAL A 347 -12.03 -21.63 4.41
C VAL A 347 -11.90 -21.69 5.92
N SER A 348 -10.76 -22.15 6.45
CA SER A 348 -10.48 -22.11 7.89
C SER A 348 -10.63 -20.72 8.49
N GLN A 349 -11.02 -20.71 9.75
CA GLN A 349 -11.11 -19.47 10.54
C GLN A 349 -9.85 -19.31 11.42
N GLY A 350 -9.61 -18.07 11.87
CA GLY A 350 -8.53 -17.77 12.80
C GLY A 350 -7.12 -18.01 12.26
N SER A 351 -6.21 -18.45 13.14
CA SER A 351 -4.79 -18.62 12.84
C SER A 351 -4.48 -19.83 11.94
N ALA A 352 -5.34 -20.85 11.91
CA ALA A 352 -5.21 -22.03 11.04
C ALA A 352 -5.11 -21.64 9.56
N ARG A 353 -5.74 -20.53 9.20
CA ARG A 353 -5.70 -19.93 7.87
C ARG A 353 -4.31 -19.62 7.34
N LEU A 354 -3.34 -19.35 8.22
CA LEU A 354 -1.96 -19.07 7.82
C LEU A 354 -1.22 -20.31 7.31
N ALA A 355 -1.64 -21.51 7.75
CA ALA A 355 -1.06 -22.78 7.36
C ALA A 355 -1.69 -23.41 6.11
N GLU A 356 -2.86 -22.93 5.66
CA GLU A 356 -3.56 -23.44 4.48
C GLU A 356 -3.01 -22.88 3.19
N LEU A 357 -3.05 -23.69 2.13
CA LEU A 357 -2.65 -23.28 0.78
C LEU A 357 -3.84 -22.96 -0.14
N SER A 358 -5.07 -23.10 0.35
CA SER A 358 -6.30 -22.79 -0.41
C SER A 358 -6.29 -21.39 -1.04
N SER A 359 -6.71 -21.26 -2.28
CA SER A 359 -6.85 -19.97 -2.96
C SER A 359 -8.02 -19.12 -2.44
N ASN A 360 -8.85 -19.66 -1.54
CA ASN A 360 -10.10 -19.02 -1.10
C ASN A 360 -11.02 -18.62 -2.28
N ASN A 361 -11.31 -19.54 -3.15
CA ASN A 361 -12.09 -19.38 -4.38
C ASN A 361 -11.45 -18.48 -5.46
N ARG A 362 -10.26 -17.91 -5.26
CA ARG A 362 -9.63 -17.06 -6.28
C ARG A 362 -9.35 -17.85 -7.57
N TRP A 363 -8.99 -19.12 -7.48
CA TRP A 363 -8.76 -19.94 -8.66
C TRP A 363 -9.99 -20.03 -9.56
N SER A 364 -11.20 -20.26 -9.02
CA SER A 364 -12.42 -20.27 -9.81
C SER A 364 -12.73 -18.90 -10.42
N TRP A 365 -12.54 -17.82 -9.67
CA TRP A 365 -12.71 -16.46 -10.19
C TRP A 365 -11.72 -16.12 -11.30
N TRP A 366 -10.49 -16.62 -11.22
CA TRP A 366 -9.49 -16.45 -12.28
C TRP A 366 -9.89 -17.24 -13.54
N GLN A 367 -10.44 -18.44 -13.41
CA GLN A 367 -10.98 -19.21 -14.54
C GLN A 367 -12.19 -18.52 -15.17
N GLU A 368 -13.08 -17.96 -14.35
CA GLU A 368 -14.23 -17.17 -14.83
C GLU A 368 -13.75 -15.91 -15.58
N ALA A 369 -12.79 -15.16 -15.04
CA ALA A 369 -12.20 -13.98 -15.68
C ALA A 369 -11.54 -14.33 -17.02
N TRP A 370 -10.79 -15.43 -17.07
CA TRP A 370 -10.17 -15.93 -18.30
C TRP A 370 -11.21 -16.32 -19.34
N THR A 371 -12.30 -16.97 -18.93
CA THR A 371 -13.41 -17.35 -19.81
C THR A 371 -14.13 -16.13 -20.38
N ILE A 372 -14.33 -15.08 -19.58
CA ILE A 372 -14.90 -13.80 -20.04
C ILE A 372 -13.98 -13.17 -21.08
N PHE A 373 -12.66 -13.13 -20.80
CA PHE A 373 -11.66 -12.60 -21.74
C PHE A 373 -11.70 -13.33 -23.07
N LEU A 374 -11.76 -14.67 -23.09
CA LEU A 374 -11.81 -15.44 -24.33
C LEU A 374 -13.04 -15.13 -25.19
N ARG A 375 -14.15 -14.71 -24.57
CA ARG A 375 -15.38 -14.29 -25.28
C ARG A 375 -15.29 -12.86 -25.81
N HIS A 376 -14.51 -11.99 -25.16
CA HIS A 376 -14.39 -10.56 -25.49
C HIS A 376 -12.91 -10.11 -25.51
N PRO A 377 -12.03 -10.70 -26.35
CA PRO A 377 -10.59 -10.55 -26.19
C PRO A 377 -10.05 -9.14 -26.51
N GLY A 378 -10.72 -8.37 -27.38
CA GLY A 378 -10.27 -7.05 -27.79
C GLY A 378 -10.55 -5.97 -26.75
N GLN A 379 -11.81 -5.78 -26.39
CA GLN A 379 -12.31 -4.64 -25.62
C GLN A 379 -12.88 -5.00 -24.24
N GLY A 380 -13.07 -6.30 -23.97
CA GLY A 380 -13.69 -6.75 -22.73
C GLY A 380 -15.20 -6.44 -22.64
N THR A 381 -15.76 -6.58 -21.45
CA THR A 381 -17.18 -6.36 -21.16
C THR A 381 -17.50 -4.95 -20.60
N GLY A 382 -16.51 -4.10 -20.44
CA GLY A 382 -16.57 -2.81 -19.76
C GLY A 382 -15.89 -2.86 -18.37
N ALA A 383 -15.17 -1.81 -18.00
CA ALA A 383 -14.47 -1.74 -16.73
C ALA A 383 -15.43 -1.85 -15.54
N GLY A 384 -15.08 -2.61 -14.48
CA GLY A 384 -15.90 -2.80 -13.28
C GLY A 384 -17.08 -3.78 -13.46
N THR A 385 -17.13 -4.54 -14.56
CA THR A 385 -18.31 -5.38 -14.89
C THR A 385 -18.16 -6.86 -14.54
N PHE A 386 -17.03 -7.29 -13.96
CA PHE A 386 -16.74 -8.70 -13.65
C PHE A 386 -17.86 -9.38 -12.87
N GLU A 387 -18.38 -8.75 -11.82
CA GLU A 387 -19.49 -9.30 -11.02
C GLU A 387 -20.70 -9.72 -11.88
N ILE A 388 -21.05 -8.92 -12.88
CA ILE A 388 -22.20 -9.16 -13.75
C ILE A 388 -21.83 -10.19 -14.81
N ALA A 389 -20.67 -10.04 -15.45
CA ALA A 389 -20.21 -10.92 -16.52
C ALA A 389 -20.01 -12.37 -16.05
N ARG A 390 -19.63 -12.58 -14.77
CA ARG A 390 -19.40 -13.92 -14.19
C ARG A 390 -20.68 -14.68 -13.84
N ARG A 391 -21.83 -14.00 -13.69
CA ARG A 391 -23.09 -14.64 -13.21
C ARG A 391 -23.46 -15.93 -13.93
N PRO A 392 -23.41 -16.00 -15.28
CA PRO A 392 -23.72 -17.25 -15.99
C PRO A 392 -22.59 -18.30 -15.92
N LEU A 393 -21.41 -17.95 -15.40
CA LEU A 393 -20.22 -18.82 -15.36
C LEU A 393 -19.92 -19.31 -13.94
N ARG A 394 -20.50 -18.67 -12.92
CA ARG A 394 -20.11 -18.91 -11.52
C ARG A 394 -20.29 -20.36 -11.12
N GLN A 395 -19.28 -20.89 -10.47
CA GLN A 395 -19.21 -22.27 -9.97
C GLN A 395 -19.46 -22.36 -8.47
N SER A 396 -19.56 -21.21 -7.77
CA SER A 396 -19.79 -21.14 -6.32
C SER A 396 -20.78 -20.01 -5.99
N ASP A 397 -21.48 -20.16 -4.88
CA ASP A 397 -22.41 -19.13 -4.38
C ASP A 397 -21.70 -17.97 -3.65
N VAL A 398 -20.37 -18.03 -3.54
CA VAL A 398 -19.60 -16.95 -2.91
C VAL A 398 -19.66 -15.71 -3.79
N VAL A 399 -20.22 -14.65 -3.21
CA VAL A 399 -20.32 -13.35 -3.89
C VAL A 399 -18.95 -12.70 -3.93
N THR A 400 -18.55 -12.26 -5.12
CA THR A 400 -17.38 -11.39 -5.32
C THR A 400 -17.69 -10.40 -6.42
N THR A 401 -17.19 -9.19 -6.24
CA THR A 401 -17.30 -8.09 -7.22
C THR A 401 -16.12 -8.12 -8.21
N GLU A 402 -14.96 -8.65 -7.78
CA GLU A 402 -13.71 -8.67 -8.54
C GLU A 402 -13.03 -10.05 -8.48
N PRO A 403 -12.18 -10.39 -9.47
CA PRO A 403 -11.44 -11.66 -9.48
C PRO A 403 -10.26 -11.70 -8.48
N HIS A 404 -10.02 -10.63 -7.71
CA HIS A 404 -8.84 -10.49 -6.83
C HIS A 404 -7.51 -10.66 -7.58
N ASN A 405 -7.45 -10.14 -8.79
CA ASN A 405 -6.26 -10.07 -9.63
C ASN A 405 -6.47 -8.99 -10.68
N LEU A 406 -5.79 -7.86 -10.53
CA LEU A 406 -5.96 -6.69 -11.40
C LEU A 406 -5.65 -6.97 -12.87
N ALA A 407 -4.68 -7.86 -13.16
CA ALA A 407 -4.33 -8.20 -14.54
C ALA A 407 -5.45 -9.03 -15.23
N LEU A 408 -5.99 -10.03 -14.53
CA LEU A 408 -7.12 -10.83 -15.03
C LEU A 408 -8.40 -10.00 -15.10
N GLN A 409 -8.60 -9.09 -14.14
CA GLN A 409 -9.70 -8.12 -14.19
C GLN A 409 -9.61 -7.25 -15.44
N ALA A 410 -8.43 -6.67 -15.70
CA ALA A 410 -8.20 -5.87 -16.90
C ALA A 410 -8.44 -6.66 -18.19
N LEU A 411 -8.02 -7.93 -18.24
CA LEU A 411 -8.30 -8.81 -19.39
C LEU A 411 -9.80 -9.03 -19.58
N ALA A 412 -10.52 -9.41 -18.55
CA ALA A 412 -11.96 -9.72 -18.63
C ALA A 412 -12.80 -8.48 -18.98
N GLU A 413 -12.48 -7.35 -18.37
CA GLU A 413 -13.28 -6.13 -18.40
C GLU A 413 -12.89 -5.17 -19.53
N MET A 414 -11.60 -5.08 -19.86
CA MET A 414 -11.05 -4.10 -20.83
C MET A 414 -10.30 -4.75 -21.97
N GLY A 415 -10.25 -6.08 -22.01
CA GLY A 415 -9.60 -6.86 -23.05
C GLY A 415 -8.06 -6.69 -23.07
N MET A 416 -7.45 -7.16 -24.16
CA MET A 416 -6.01 -7.06 -24.38
C MET A 416 -5.52 -5.61 -24.42
N VAL A 417 -6.34 -4.70 -24.95
CA VAL A 417 -5.97 -3.26 -25.02
C VAL A 417 -5.83 -2.67 -23.62
N GLY A 418 -6.82 -2.91 -22.73
CA GLY A 418 -6.77 -2.42 -21.35
C GLY A 418 -5.59 -2.98 -20.56
N LEU A 419 -5.37 -4.30 -20.65
CA LEU A 419 -4.19 -4.92 -20.01
C LEU A 419 -2.89 -4.34 -20.52
N SER A 420 -2.73 -4.21 -21.86
CA SER A 420 -1.50 -3.69 -22.46
C SER A 420 -1.20 -2.26 -22.01
N LEU A 421 -2.21 -1.40 -21.96
CA LEU A 421 -2.07 -0.02 -21.48
C LEU A 421 -1.74 0.03 -19.98
N GLY A 422 -2.43 -0.76 -19.16
CA GLY A 422 -2.17 -0.84 -17.72
C GLY A 422 -0.77 -1.36 -17.40
N LEU A 423 -0.33 -2.41 -18.11
CA LEU A 423 1.01 -2.97 -17.96
C LEU A 423 2.09 -1.98 -18.44
N ALA A 424 1.89 -1.34 -19.58
CA ALA A 424 2.82 -0.32 -20.09
C ALA A 424 2.93 0.87 -19.14
N ALA A 425 1.80 1.35 -18.60
CA ALA A 425 1.79 2.42 -17.61
C ALA A 425 2.55 2.02 -16.33
N SER A 426 2.34 0.80 -15.84
CA SER A 426 3.02 0.26 -14.65
C SER A 426 4.53 0.14 -14.86
N LEU A 427 4.97 -0.42 -15.98
CA LEU A 427 6.38 -0.55 -16.34
C LEU A 427 7.04 0.83 -16.53
N ALA A 428 6.36 1.77 -17.19
CA ALA A 428 6.84 3.13 -17.33
C ALA A 428 6.95 3.85 -15.98
N ALA A 429 6.00 3.66 -15.06
CA ALA A 429 6.06 4.22 -13.72
C ALA A 429 7.25 3.64 -12.92
N LEU A 430 7.47 2.32 -12.97
CA LEU A 430 8.63 1.68 -12.33
C LEU A 430 9.95 2.19 -12.90
N ALA A 431 10.07 2.29 -14.23
CA ALA A 431 11.26 2.83 -14.89
C ALA A 431 11.50 4.29 -14.51
N ALA A 432 10.44 5.11 -14.46
CA ALA A 432 10.52 6.51 -14.06
C ALA A 432 10.92 6.66 -12.57
N CYS A 433 10.36 5.84 -11.67
CA CYS A 433 10.76 5.81 -10.25
C CYS A 433 12.24 5.45 -10.11
N ARG A 434 12.71 4.40 -10.81
CA ARG A 434 14.13 4.02 -10.80
C ARG A 434 15.03 5.15 -11.28
N ARG A 435 14.67 5.81 -12.39
CA ARG A 435 15.42 6.94 -12.92
C ARG A 435 15.42 8.14 -11.95
N ALA A 436 14.29 8.44 -11.33
CA ALA A 436 14.21 9.52 -10.35
C ALA A 436 15.20 9.33 -9.21
N LEU A 437 15.38 8.10 -8.73
CA LEU A 437 16.34 7.77 -7.67
C LEU A 437 17.80 8.05 -8.06
N THR A 438 18.17 7.93 -9.34
CA THR A 438 19.54 8.24 -9.78
C THR A 438 19.88 9.73 -9.72
N CYS A 439 18.86 10.59 -9.70
CA CYS A 439 19.02 12.04 -9.61
C CYS A 439 18.97 12.58 -8.16
N LEU A 440 18.65 11.72 -7.19
CA LEU A 440 18.55 12.09 -5.78
C LEU A 440 19.86 11.81 -5.04
N HIS A 441 20.16 12.64 -4.04
CA HIS A 441 21.39 12.55 -3.24
C HIS A 441 21.06 12.65 -1.74
N GLY A 442 21.98 12.14 -0.91
CA GLY A 442 21.91 12.27 0.54
C GLY A 442 20.61 11.73 1.15
N GLU A 443 19.99 12.51 2.03
CA GLU A 443 18.77 12.13 2.75
C GLU A 443 17.58 11.93 1.81
N GLU A 444 17.41 12.79 0.80
CA GLU A 444 16.33 12.67 -0.19
C GLU A 444 16.42 11.36 -0.99
N ARG A 445 17.65 10.89 -1.31
CA ARG A 445 17.84 9.61 -1.98
C ARG A 445 17.43 8.43 -1.08
N ARG A 446 17.83 8.46 0.21
CA ARG A 446 17.46 7.40 1.18
C ARG A 446 15.96 7.37 1.43
N ALA A 447 15.33 8.52 1.64
CA ALA A 447 13.88 8.62 1.72
C ALA A 447 13.19 8.17 0.43
N GLY A 448 13.74 8.58 -0.71
CA GLY A 448 13.28 8.16 -2.04
C GLY A 448 13.34 6.64 -2.23
N LEU A 449 14.39 5.96 -1.75
CA LEU A 449 14.49 4.50 -1.78
C LEU A 449 13.38 3.83 -0.98
N ALA A 450 13.09 4.31 0.24
CA ALA A 450 12.00 3.77 1.05
C ALA A 450 10.63 3.98 0.36
N LEU A 451 10.39 5.16 -0.20
CA LEU A 451 9.18 5.44 -0.95
C LEU A 451 9.08 4.62 -2.25
N ALA A 452 10.20 4.38 -2.93
CA ALA A 452 10.19 3.64 -4.20
C ALA A 452 9.80 2.17 -4.06
N THR A 453 9.79 1.62 -2.84
CA THR A 453 9.25 0.28 -2.59
C THR A 453 7.72 0.24 -2.68
N VAL A 454 7.04 1.36 -2.47
CA VAL A 454 5.56 1.42 -2.41
C VAL A 454 4.92 1.01 -3.73
N VAL A 455 5.44 1.51 -4.85
CA VAL A 455 4.84 1.24 -6.18
C VAL A 455 4.95 -0.23 -6.58
N PRO A 456 6.12 -0.89 -6.55
CA PRO A 456 6.21 -2.31 -6.90
C PRO A 456 5.45 -3.20 -5.91
N LEU A 457 5.38 -2.84 -4.62
CA LEU A 457 4.59 -3.59 -3.63
C LEU A 457 3.09 -3.46 -3.87
N TYR A 458 2.61 -2.29 -4.28
CA TYR A 458 1.23 -2.09 -4.70
C TYR A 458 0.89 -2.95 -5.92
N LEU A 459 1.73 -2.93 -6.95
CA LEU A 459 1.52 -3.74 -8.16
C LEU A 459 1.55 -5.24 -7.84
N LEU A 460 2.46 -5.67 -6.96
CA LEU A 460 2.53 -7.06 -6.50
C LEU A 460 1.25 -7.47 -5.75
N HIS A 461 0.78 -6.65 -4.81
CA HIS A 461 -0.41 -6.96 -4.00
C HIS A 461 -1.67 -6.99 -4.88
N ALA A 462 -1.78 -6.09 -5.85
CA ALA A 462 -2.89 -6.03 -6.81
C ALA A 462 -2.97 -7.26 -7.74
N LEU A 463 -1.93 -8.10 -7.84
CA LEU A 463 -1.98 -9.38 -8.57
C LEU A 463 -2.76 -10.47 -7.83
N PHE A 464 -3.10 -10.27 -6.55
CA PHE A 464 -3.86 -11.24 -5.77
C PHE A 464 -4.86 -10.62 -4.79
N ASP A 465 -5.16 -9.31 -4.96
CA ASP A 465 -6.20 -8.64 -4.17
C ASP A 465 -6.88 -7.49 -4.94
N ILE A 466 -7.87 -6.83 -4.29
CA ILE A 466 -8.77 -5.82 -4.87
C ILE A 466 -8.27 -4.38 -4.67
N ASP A 467 -6.98 -4.13 -4.78
CA ASP A 467 -6.38 -2.84 -4.43
C ASP A 467 -6.94 -1.64 -5.21
N TRP A 468 -7.31 -1.85 -6.48
CA TRP A 468 -7.91 -0.78 -7.29
C TRP A 468 -9.21 -0.24 -6.68
N ASP A 469 -9.96 -1.07 -5.98
CA ASP A 469 -11.24 -0.70 -5.38
C ASP A 469 -11.09 -0.04 -4.01
N LEU A 470 -9.85 0.00 -3.46
CA LEU A 470 -9.55 0.51 -2.14
C LEU A 470 -8.69 1.76 -2.21
N VAL A 471 -9.27 2.92 -1.88
CA VAL A 471 -8.52 4.19 -1.83
C VAL A 471 -7.39 4.13 -0.80
N ALA A 472 -7.56 3.38 0.28
CA ALA A 472 -6.53 3.22 1.32
C ALA A 472 -5.22 2.60 0.82
N THR A 473 -5.26 1.73 -0.18
CA THR A 473 -4.07 1.12 -0.78
C THR A 473 -3.58 1.91 -1.99
N SER A 474 -4.50 2.36 -2.84
CA SER A 474 -4.18 3.05 -4.10
C SER A 474 -3.74 4.50 -3.91
N ALA A 475 -4.42 5.29 -3.06
CA ALA A 475 -4.06 6.69 -2.88
C ALA A 475 -2.61 6.91 -2.39
N PRO A 476 -2.09 6.17 -1.39
CA PRO A 476 -0.68 6.26 -1.02
C PRO A 476 0.26 5.89 -2.17
N ALA A 477 -0.05 4.85 -2.96
CA ALA A 477 0.79 4.39 -4.05
C ALA A 477 0.88 5.44 -5.18
N PHE A 478 -0.25 5.99 -5.62
CA PHE A 478 -0.29 7.02 -6.64
C PHE A 478 0.32 8.35 -6.16
N PHE A 479 0.05 8.74 -4.92
CA PHE A 479 0.66 9.94 -4.33
C PHE A 479 2.19 9.81 -4.27
N VAL A 480 2.71 8.68 -3.78
CA VAL A 480 4.15 8.41 -3.71
C VAL A 480 4.77 8.38 -5.10
N ALA A 481 4.12 7.76 -6.09
CA ALA A 481 4.58 7.81 -7.48
C ALA A 481 4.72 9.26 -7.96
N GLY A 482 3.72 10.11 -7.69
CA GLY A 482 3.79 11.54 -7.99
C GLY A 482 4.97 12.25 -7.31
N VAL A 483 5.19 11.99 -6.01
CA VAL A 483 6.32 12.57 -5.25
C VAL A 483 7.67 12.14 -5.82
N LEU A 484 7.81 10.90 -6.26
CA LEU A 484 9.05 10.39 -6.85
C LEU A 484 9.31 10.95 -8.24
N LEU A 485 8.30 11.00 -9.10
CA LEU A 485 8.42 11.46 -10.48
C LEU A 485 8.53 12.97 -10.60
N GLY A 486 7.93 13.71 -9.66
CA GLY A 486 7.97 15.16 -9.65
C GLY A 486 9.37 15.70 -9.31
N SER A 487 9.81 16.69 -10.06
CA SER A 487 10.99 17.48 -9.74
C SER A 487 10.64 18.97 -9.76
N GLY A 488 11.09 19.68 -8.72
CA GLY A 488 11.00 21.14 -8.67
C GLY A 488 12.36 21.75 -9.01
N GLN A 489 12.46 22.55 -10.05
CA GLN A 489 13.60 23.46 -10.19
C GLN A 489 13.29 24.76 -9.46
N ARG A 490 14.25 25.20 -8.61
CA ARG A 490 14.31 26.57 -8.13
C ARG A 490 14.68 27.46 -9.32
N GLN A 491 13.69 27.82 -10.12
CA GLN A 491 13.91 28.89 -11.11
C GLN A 491 13.57 30.26 -10.52
N ALA A 492 14.39 31.26 -10.88
CA ALA A 492 14.02 32.65 -10.78
C ALA A 492 12.59 32.83 -11.35
N ARG A 493 11.84 33.77 -10.81
CA ARG A 493 10.42 34.06 -11.07
C ARG A 493 9.99 33.68 -12.49
N SER A 494 9.30 32.54 -12.63
CA SER A 494 8.62 32.22 -13.89
C SER A 494 7.46 33.17 -14.06
N PRO A 495 7.20 33.71 -15.28
CA PRO A 495 6.05 34.57 -15.52
C PRO A 495 4.76 33.81 -15.20
N ALA A 496 3.81 34.52 -14.56
CA ALA A 496 2.49 33.97 -14.28
C ALA A 496 1.75 33.65 -15.58
N ARG A 497 0.98 32.55 -15.57
CA ARG A 497 0.16 32.10 -16.71
C ARG A 497 -1.30 32.02 -16.26
N PRO A 498 -2.00 33.16 -16.18
CA PRO A 498 -3.34 33.23 -15.58
C PRO A 498 -4.36 32.38 -16.32
N LEU A 499 -4.32 32.28 -17.64
CA LEU A 499 -5.22 31.43 -18.43
C LEU A 499 -5.07 29.93 -18.07
N ARG A 500 -3.81 29.46 -17.87
CA ARG A 500 -3.59 28.07 -17.44
C ARG A 500 -4.02 27.83 -15.99
N ALA A 501 -3.85 28.81 -15.12
CA ALA A 501 -4.35 28.74 -13.75
C ALA A 501 -5.88 28.66 -13.73
N MET A 502 -6.56 29.47 -14.54
CA MET A 502 -8.02 29.40 -14.68
C MET A 502 -8.49 28.06 -15.24
N ALA A 503 -7.82 27.53 -16.28
CA ALA A 503 -8.14 26.21 -16.83
C ALA A 503 -7.95 25.10 -15.80
N ALA A 504 -6.88 25.14 -14.99
CA ALA A 504 -6.64 24.15 -13.93
C ALA A 504 -7.71 24.21 -12.83
N LEU A 505 -8.13 25.42 -12.43
CA LEU A 505 -9.23 25.60 -11.47
C LEU A 505 -10.56 25.10 -12.05
N ALA A 506 -10.87 25.46 -13.30
CA ALA A 506 -12.10 24.99 -13.96
C ALA A 506 -12.14 23.45 -14.06
N LEU A 507 -11.02 22.82 -14.44
CA LEU A 507 -10.91 21.36 -14.46
C LEU A 507 -11.04 20.75 -13.06
N GLY A 508 -10.37 21.31 -12.06
CA GLY A 508 -10.50 20.86 -10.66
C GLY A 508 -11.94 20.96 -10.17
N CYS A 509 -12.63 22.08 -10.42
CA CYS A 509 -14.04 22.25 -10.07
C CYS A 509 -14.97 21.29 -10.84
N ALA A 510 -14.72 21.07 -12.14
CA ALA A 510 -15.49 20.11 -12.94
C ALA A 510 -15.35 18.68 -12.44
N LEU A 511 -14.13 18.25 -12.12
CA LEU A 511 -13.87 16.93 -11.51
C LEU A 511 -14.52 16.81 -10.12
N THR A 512 -14.44 17.87 -9.30
CA THR A 512 -15.08 17.91 -7.98
C THR A 512 -16.60 17.77 -8.13
N TYR A 513 -17.21 18.50 -9.07
CA TYR A 513 -18.63 18.39 -9.36
C TYR A 513 -19.02 17.00 -9.87
N SER A 514 -18.28 16.45 -10.84
CA SER A 514 -18.52 15.12 -11.39
C SER A 514 -18.43 14.01 -10.32
N LEU A 515 -17.53 14.16 -9.35
CA LEU A 515 -17.36 13.18 -8.25
C LEU A 515 -18.39 13.37 -7.12
N ALA A 516 -18.87 14.60 -6.89
CA ALA A 516 -19.83 14.93 -5.83
C ALA A 516 -21.29 14.87 -6.30
N ALA A 517 -21.54 14.90 -7.61
CA ALA A 517 -22.89 14.75 -8.16
C ALA A 517 -23.34 13.29 -8.04
N PRO A 518 -24.59 13.03 -7.57
CA PRO A 518 -25.16 11.69 -7.38
C PRO A 518 -25.32 10.91 -8.68
#